data_c8dfbd9c51c8696b1ac7567e6632062f
#
_entry.id   c8dfbd9c51c8696b1ac7567e6632062f
#
_cell.length_a   1.000
_cell.length_b   1.000
_cell.length_c   1.000
_cell.angle_alpha   90.00
_cell.angle_beta   90.00
_cell.angle_gamma   90.00
#
_symmetry.space_group_name_H-M   'P 1'
#
loop_
_entity.id
_entity.type
_entity.pdbx_description
1 polymer ?
#
loop_
_entity_poly.entity_id
_entity_poly.type
_entity_poly.pdbx_seq_one_letter_code
_entity_poly.pdbx_strand_id
1 'polypeptide(L)'
;VELSQLSKTWYRDQIAFSPQEPKFIDGSLKDNLIGSNEVKESEFVRILNEVDLSNYINNRENGINTLLEDRGETLPVGIRKRMSLARAMVKQKQLFVLDEPTEGLDKTGRETVIKLIKNECLKNKSIIIATNDQEIVNMSDILIDMTSKPRPNIAVVKK
;
A
#
# COMPACT_ATOMS: atom_id res chain seq x y z
N VAL A 1 5.23 20.49 -16.65
CA VAL A 1 3.79 20.58 -16.31
C VAL A 1 3.71 20.52 -14.79
N GLU A 2 3.07 21.52 -14.16
CA GLU A 2 2.84 21.53 -12.72
C GLU A 2 1.64 20.64 -12.37
N LEU A 3 1.66 20.01 -11.19
CA LEU A 3 0.55 19.17 -10.72
C LEU A 3 -0.80 19.92 -10.67
N SER A 4 -0.76 21.23 -10.40
CA SER A 4 -1.92 22.10 -10.39
C SER A 4 -2.63 22.22 -11.75
N GLN A 5 -1.94 21.93 -12.84
CA GLN A 5 -2.45 21.98 -14.22
C GLN A 5 -3.11 20.66 -14.65
N LEU A 6 -2.97 19.59 -13.86
CA LEU A 6 -3.54 18.28 -14.18
C LEU A 6 -4.98 18.18 -13.67
N SER A 7 -5.83 17.48 -14.42
CA SER A 7 -7.14 17.08 -13.93
C SER A 7 -7.00 16.24 -12.66
N LYS A 8 -7.69 16.61 -11.58
CA LYS A 8 -7.65 15.86 -10.31
C LYS A 8 -8.07 14.39 -10.48
N THR A 9 -9.03 14.11 -11.34
CA THR A 9 -9.49 12.76 -11.64
C THR A 9 -8.40 11.98 -12.35
N TRP A 10 -7.84 12.54 -13.44
CA TRP A 10 -6.77 11.89 -14.17
C TRP A 10 -5.56 11.61 -13.28
N TYR A 11 -5.13 12.59 -12.49
CA TYR A 11 -3.98 12.45 -11.59
C TYR A 11 -4.21 11.32 -10.55
N ARG A 12 -5.38 11.27 -9.92
CA ARG A 12 -5.72 10.23 -8.95
C ARG A 12 -5.74 8.83 -9.56
N ASP A 13 -6.11 8.74 -10.85
CA ASP A 13 -6.11 7.48 -11.58
C ASP A 13 -4.72 6.98 -11.93
N GLN A 14 -3.67 7.82 -11.85
CA GLN A 14 -2.29 7.42 -12.11
C GLN A 14 -1.58 6.88 -10.87
N ILE A 15 -2.13 7.09 -9.68
CA ILE A 15 -1.47 6.81 -8.40
C ILE A 15 -2.18 5.70 -7.64
N ALA A 16 -1.40 4.75 -7.15
CA ALA A 16 -1.81 3.81 -6.12
C ALA A 16 -1.38 4.35 -4.75
N PHE A 17 -2.34 4.72 -3.91
CA PHE A 17 -2.09 5.34 -2.62
C PHE A 17 -2.47 4.43 -1.47
N SER A 18 -1.57 4.28 -0.49
CA SER A 18 -1.83 3.64 0.80
C SER A 18 -1.55 4.64 1.92
N PRO A 19 -2.60 5.17 2.57
CA PRO A 19 -2.45 6.12 3.67
C PRO A 19 -1.98 5.46 4.96
N GLN A 20 -1.46 6.25 5.88
CA GLN A 20 -1.07 5.82 7.23
C GLN A 20 -2.24 5.17 7.98
N GLU A 21 -3.43 5.78 7.93
CA GLU A 21 -4.66 5.25 8.48
C GLU A 21 -5.66 4.88 7.38
N PRO A 22 -5.66 3.61 6.94
CA PRO A 22 -6.58 3.17 5.90
C PRO A 22 -8.04 3.21 6.38
N LYS A 23 -8.92 3.73 5.53
CA LYS A 23 -10.36 3.72 5.75
C LYS A 23 -11.05 2.76 4.78
N PHE A 24 -12.06 2.10 5.27
CA PHE A 24 -12.86 1.14 4.53
C PHE A 24 -14.31 1.61 4.48
N ILE A 25 -15.10 0.93 3.66
CA ILE A 25 -16.56 1.12 3.57
C ILE A 25 -17.25 -0.07 4.21
N ASP A 26 -18.46 0.13 4.69
CA ASP A 26 -19.35 -0.98 5.04
C ASP A 26 -19.68 -1.77 3.77
N GLY A 27 -19.37 -3.05 3.77
CA GLY A 27 -19.43 -3.92 2.61
C GLY A 27 -18.52 -5.12 2.74
N SER A 28 -18.39 -5.94 1.71
CA SER A 28 -17.53 -7.12 1.77
C SER A 28 -16.05 -6.77 1.73
N LEU A 29 -15.20 -7.73 2.15
CA LEU A 29 -13.75 -7.65 1.93
C LEU A 29 -13.44 -7.43 0.44
N LYS A 30 -14.18 -8.12 -0.45
CA LYS A 30 -14.05 -7.98 -1.90
C LYS A 30 -14.32 -6.55 -2.37
N ASP A 31 -15.41 -5.93 -1.92
CA ASP A 31 -15.75 -4.55 -2.28
C ASP A 31 -14.65 -3.59 -1.83
N ASN A 32 -14.11 -3.83 -0.65
CA ASN A 32 -13.03 -3.02 -0.10
C ASN A 32 -11.68 -3.22 -0.77
N LEU A 33 -11.40 -4.40 -1.32
CA LEU A 33 -10.11 -4.69 -1.97
C LEU A 33 -10.10 -4.36 -3.46
N ILE A 34 -11.16 -4.73 -4.18
CA ILE A 34 -11.25 -4.58 -5.63
C ILE A 34 -12.02 -3.30 -6.00
N GLY A 35 -13.13 -3.01 -5.29
CA GLY A 35 -14.04 -1.92 -5.66
C GLY A 35 -14.60 -2.14 -7.07
N SER A 36 -14.52 -1.10 -7.90
CA SER A 36 -14.94 -1.15 -9.31
C SER A 36 -13.82 -1.54 -10.28
N ASN A 37 -12.63 -1.96 -9.77
CA ASN A 37 -11.54 -2.34 -10.66
C ASN A 37 -11.78 -3.75 -11.23
N GLU A 38 -11.42 -3.91 -12.50
CA GLU A 38 -11.33 -5.24 -13.09
C GLU A 38 -9.96 -5.84 -12.79
N VAL A 39 -9.95 -7.03 -12.20
CA VAL A 39 -8.72 -7.77 -11.90
C VAL A 39 -8.94 -9.24 -12.22
N LYS A 40 -7.97 -9.86 -12.88
CA LYS A 40 -8.02 -11.30 -13.14
C LYS A 40 -7.92 -12.07 -11.83
N GLU A 41 -8.67 -13.15 -11.68
CA GLU A 41 -8.69 -13.95 -10.45
C GLU A 41 -7.29 -14.42 -10.04
N SER A 42 -6.50 -14.91 -10.99
CA SER A 42 -5.12 -15.35 -10.74
C SER A 42 -4.23 -14.22 -10.19
N GLU A 43 -4.40 -13.00 -10.71
CA GLU A 43 -3.67 -11.83 -10.25
C GLU A 43 -4.13 -11.40 -8.86
N PHE A 44 -5.42 -11.45 -8.60
CA PHE A 44 -5.98 -11.13 -7.29
C PHE A 44 -5.48 -12.10 -6.21
N VAL A 45 -5.50 -13.42 -6.50
CA VAL A 45 -4.94 -14.44 -5.60
C VAL A 45 -3.45 -14.20 -5.34
N ARG A 46 -2.68 -13.84 -6.38
CA ARG A 46 -1.27 -13.47 -6.23
C ARG A 46 -1.09 -12.29 -5.26
N ILE A 47 -1.87 -11.22 -5.43
CA ILE A 47 -1.82 -10.04 -4.58
C ILE A 47 -2.13 -10.42 -3.12
N LEU A 48 -3.18 -11.19 -2.87
CA LEU A 48 -3.55 -11.63 -1.52
C LEU A 48 -2.43 -12.42 -0.84
N ASN A 49 -1.73 -13.26 -1.59
CA ASN A 49 -0.58 -14.01 -1.07
C ASN A 49 0.62 -13.08 -0.79
N GLU A 50 0.92 -12.14 -1.68
CA GLU A 50 2.03 -11.20 -1.51
C GLU A 50 1.88 -10.29 -0.28
N VAL A 51 0.64 -9.91 0.06
CA VAL A 51 0.34 -9.11 1.26
C VAL A 51 -0.01 -9.97 2.48
N ASP A 52 0.09 -11.30 2.38
CA ASP A 52 -0.23 -12.26 3.45
C ASP A 52 -1.66 -12.09 4.02
N LEU A 53 -2.64 -11.93 3.14
CA LEU A 53 -4.07 -11.87 3.49
C LEU A 53 -4.81 -13.18 3.23
N SER A 54 -4.24 -14.10 2.45
CA SER A 54 -4.93 -15.32 2.03
C SER A 54 -5.41 -16.17 3.22
N ASN A 55 -4.54 -16.39 4.22
CA ASN A 55 -4.92 -17.16 5.42
C ASN A 55 -6.02 -16.44 6.22
N TYR A 56 -5.92 -15.11 6.36
CA TYR A 56 -6.92 -14.33 7.06
C TYR A 56 -8.31 -14.45 6.41
N ILE A 57 -8.36 -14.40 5.07
CA ILE A 57 -9.60 -14.50 4.30
C ILE A 57 -10.14 -15.92 4.34
N ASN A 58 -9.30 -16.93 4.11
CA ASN A 58 -9.72 -18.34 4.05
C ASN A 58 -10.25 -18.88 5.39
N ASN A 59 -9.81 -18.30 6.51
CA ASN A 59 -10.29 -18.65 7.85
C ASN A 59 -11.63 -17.99 8.21
N ARG A 60 -12.21 -17.18 7.33
CA ARG A 60 -13.54 -16.58 7.51
C ARG A 60 -14.62 -17.47 6.91
N GLU A 61 -15.74 -17.60 7.58
CA GLU A 61 -16.88 -18.43 7.13
C GLU A 61 -17.32 -18.06 5.70
N ASN A 62 -17.41 -16.76 5.40
CA ASN A 62 -17.78 -16.25 4.09
C ASN A 62 -16.58 -15.87 3.21
N GLY A 63 -15.35 -16.24 3.60
CA GLY A 63 -14.13 -15.93 2.87
C GLY A 63 -14.03 -14.46 2.47
N ILE A 64 -13.81 -14.22 1.18
CA ILE A 64 -13.70 -12.87 0.61
C ILE A 64 -15.00 -12.05 0.65
N ASN A 65 -16.14 -12.71 0.81
CA ASN A 65 -17.45 -12.08 0.93
C ASN A 65 -17.83 -11.73 2.38
N THR A 66 -16.91 -11.94 3.34
CA THR A 66 -17.10 -11.50 4.73
C THR A 66 -17.37 -10.00 4.76
N LEU A 67 -18.44 -9.60 5.42
CA LEU A 67 -18.80 -8.21 5.57
C LEU A 67 -17.90 -7.53 6.63
N LEU A 68 -17.50 -6.31 6.33
CA LEU A 68 -16.87 -5.40 7.28
C LEU A 68 -17.96 -4.54 7.92
N GLU A 69 -17.96 -4.54 9.24
CA GLU A 69 -18.78 -3.66 10.06
C GLU A 69 -17.93 -2.49 10.57
N ASP A 70 -18.58 -1.39 10.96
CA ASP A 70 -17.92 -0.20 11.50
C ASP A 70 -16.73 0.27 10.65
N ARG A 71 -16.89 0.22 9.33
CA ARG A 71 -15.84 0.61 8.37
C ARG A 71 -14.49 -0.06 8.64
N GLY A 72 -14.52 -1.29 9.18
CA GLY A 72 -13.32 -2.06 9.46
C GLY A 72 -12.51 -1.57 10.66
N GLU A 73 -13.08 -0.73 11.55
CA GLU A 73 -12.37 -0.24 12.75
C GLU A 73 -12.03 -1.37 13.72
N THR A 74 -12.83 -2.43 13.72
CA THR A 74 -12.61 -3.65 14.54
C THR A 74 -11.48 -4.53 14.01
N LEU A 75 -10.98 -4.30 12.81
CA LEU A 75 -9.89 -5.08 12.23
C LEU A 75 -8.55 -4.78 12.91
N PRO A 76 -7.70 -5.81 13.14
CA PRO A 76 -6.33 -5.58 13.58
C PRO A 76 -5.58 -4.62 12.66
N VAL A 77 -4.70 -3.77 13.21
CA VAL A 77 -3.93 -2.77 12.46
C VAL A 77 -3.18 -3.42 11.29
N GLY A 78 -2.53 -4.56 11.52
CA GLY A 78 -1.81 -5.30 10.49
C GLY A 78 -2.68 -5.73 9.30
N ILE A 79 -3.92 -6.15 9.57
CA ILE A 79 -4.88 -6.53 8.52
C ILE A 79 -5.31 -5.30 7.74
N ARG A 80 -5.62 -4.18 8.41
CA ARG A 80 -5.99 -2.92 7.75
C ARG A 80 -4.88 -2.42 6.81
N LYS A 81 -3.62 -2.44 7.27
CA LYS A 81 -2.45 -2.04 6.46
C LYS A 81 -2.29 -2.95 5.22
N ARG A 82 -2.33 -4.27 5.42
CA ARG A 82 -2.23 -5.25 4.31
C ARG A 82 -3.37 -5.10 3.31
N MET A 83 -4.60 -4.86 3.77
CA MET A 83 -5.75 -4.57 2.89
C MET A 83 -5.53 -3.28 2.08
N SER A 84 -4.98 -2.24 2.69
CA SER A 84 -4.65 -0.98 2.00
C SER A 84 -3.61 -1.19 0.89
N LEU A 85 -2.57 -1.97 1.18
CA LEU A 85 -1.55 -2.34 0.19
C LEU A 85 -2.14 -3.19 -0.93
N ALA A 86 -2.96 -4.20 -0.63
CA ALA A 86 -3.65 -5.01 -1.64
C ALA A 86 -4.50 -4.13 -2.57
N ARG A 87 -5.27 -3.18 -2.00
CA ARG A 87 -6.06 -2.21 -2.76
C ARG A 87 -5.20 -1.35 -3.70
N ALA A 88 -4.03 -0.92 -3.24
CA ALA A 88 -3.09 -0.18 -4.06
C ALA A 88 -2.56 -1.04 -5.21
N MET A 89 -2.23 -2.31 -4.95
CA MET A 89 -1.70 -3.25 -5.96
C MET A 89 -2.73 -3.61 -7.03
N VAL A 90 -4.00 -3.80 -6.66
CA VAL A 90 -5.10 -4.09 -7.59
C VAL A 90 -5.22 -3.03 -8.69
N LYS A 91 -4.90 -1.79 -8.38
CA LYS A 91 -4.92 -0.69 -9.36
C LYS A 91 -3.85 -0.79 -10.44
N GLN A 92 -2.83 -1.60 -10.28
CA GLN A 92 -1.73 -1.84 -11.25
C GLN A 92 -1.07 -0.55 -11.79
N LYS A 93 -0.99 0.50 -10.96
CA LYS A 93 -0.41 1.79 -11.37
C LYS A 93 1.12 1.74 -11.39
N GLN A 94 1.73 2.70 -12.11
CA GLN A 94 3.17 2.82 -12.18
C GLN A 94 3.78 3.59 -11.00
N LEU A 95 2.98 4.45 -10.36
CA LEU A 95 3.39 5.22 -9.20
C LEU A 95 2.64 4.77 -7.95
N PHE A 96 3.38 4.33 -6.95
CA PHE A 96 2.88 4.06 -5.61
C PHE A 96 3.27 5.20 -4.67
N VAL A 97 2.35 5.60 -3.81
CA VAL A 97 2.59 6.53 -2.72
C VAL A 97 2.16 5.84 -1.43
N LEU A 98 3.11 5.59 -0.54
CA LEU A 98 2.90 4.86 0.71
C LEU A 98 3.24 5.77 1.89
N ASP A 99 2.34 5.84 2.85
CA ASP A 99 2.49 6.65 4.06
C ASP A 99 2.59 5.74 5.28
N GLU A 100 3.77 5.73 5.94
CA GLU A 100 4.14 4.88 7.06
C GLU A 100 3.65 3.42 6.92
N PRO A 101 4.05 2.71 5.84
CA PRO A 101 3.49 1.40 5.51
C PRO A 101 3.83 0.30 6.52
N THR A 102 4.87 0.48 7.34
CA THR A 102 5.32 -0.50 8.34
C THR A 102 4.95 -0.15 9.76
N GLU A 103 4.40 1.05 10.01
CA GLU A 103 4.04 1.50 11.34
C GLU A 103 2.96 0.63 11.98
N GLY A 104 3.14 0.28 13.26
CA GLY A 104 2.18 -0.52 14.02
C GLY A 104 2.12 -1.99 13.62
N LEU A 105 3.02 -2.47 12.77
CA LEU A 105 3.13 -3.87 12.40
C LEU A 105 4.09 -4.63 13.33
N ASP A 106 3.78 -5.90 13.55
CA ASP A 106 4.73 -6.84 14.13
C ASP A 106 5.88 -7.14 13.14
N LYS A 107 6.89 -7.88 13.61
CA LYS A 107 8.08 -8.19 12.82
C LYS A 107 7.72 -8.87 11.50
N THR A 108 6.84 -9.85 11.52
CA THR A 108 6.43 -10.62 10.31
C THR A 108 5.69 -9.73 9.32
N GLY A 109 4.77 -8.89 9.81
CA GLY A 109 4.04 -7.95 8.97
C GLY A 109 4.97 -6.92 8.33
N ARG A 110 5.93 -6.39 9.09
CA ARG A 110 6.95 -5.48 8.58
C ARG A 110 7.80 -6.11 7.48
N GLU A 111 8.31 -7.34 7.70
CA GLU A 111 9.08 -8.09 6.70
C GLU A 111 8.28 -8.32 5.41
N THR A 112 7.00 -8.64 5.53
CA THR A 112 6.08 -8.80 4.38
C THR A 112 5.98 -7.51 3.57
N VAL A 113 5.80 -6.37 4.22
CA VAL A 113 5.71 -5.07 3.54
C VAL A 113 7.02 -4.70 2.84
N ILE A 114 8.16 -4.89 3.50
CA ILE A 114 9.50 -4.62 2.92
C ILE A 114 9.74 -5.50 1.68
N LYS A 115 9.41 -6.79 1.78
CA LYS A 115 9.51 -7.72 0.64
C LYS A 115 8.62 -7.28 -0.53
N LEU A 116 7.39 -6.83 -0.23
CA LEU A 116 6.47 -6.31 -1.24
C LEU A 116 7.07 -5.09 -1.96
N ILE A 117 7.58 -4.11 -1.22
CA ILE A 117 8.20 -2.90 -1.77
C ILE A 117 9.36 -3.30 -2.71
N LYS A 118 10.25 -4.19 -2.27
CA LYS A 118 11.35 -4.71 -3.09
C LYS A 118 10.84 -5.35 -4.38
N ASN A 119 9.80 -6.18 -4.30
CA ASN A 119 9.22 -6.86 -5.47
C ASN A 119 8.60 -5.88 -6.47
N GLU A 120 7.90 -4.84 -6.00
CA GLU A 120 7.29 -3.83 -6.89
C GLU A 120 8.35 -2.94 -7.54
N CYS A 121 9.45 -2.61 -6.84
CA CYS A 121 10.60 -1.93 -7.43
C CYS A 121 11.22 -2.76 -8.57
N LEU A 122 11.38 -4.07 -8.39
CA LEU A 122 11.91 -4.97 -9.42
C LEU A 122 11.00 -5.07 -10.65
N LYS A 123 9.73 -4.71 -10.54
CA LYS A 123 8.77 -4.60 -11.66
C LYS A 123 8.79 -3.23 -12.34
N ASN A 124 9.83 -2.41 -12.12
CA ASN A 124 9.97 -1.06 -12.65
C ASN A 124 8.86 -0.09 -12.24
N LYS A 125 8.31 -0.27 -11.03
CA LYS A 125 7.38 0.68 -10.43
C LYS A 125 8.15 1.80 -9.74
N SER A 126 7.61 3.01 -9.79
CA SER A 126 8.10 4.12 -8.97
C SER A 126 7.36 4.13 -7.63
N ILE A 127 8.10 4.24 -6.53
CA ILE A 127 7.52 4.22 -5.18
C ILE A 127 8.02 5.43 -4.41
N ILE A 128 7.09 6.23 -3.90
CA ILE A 128 7.36 7.32 -2.95
C ILE A 128 6.87 6.85 -1.58
N ILE A 129 7.74 6.89 -0.58
CA ILE A 129 7.41 6.42 0.77
C ILE A 129 7.73 7.53 1.77
N ALA A 130 6.75 7.95 2.55
CA ALA A 130 6.98 8.70 3.77
C ALA A 130 7.16 7.70 4.91
N THR A 131 8.34 7.70 5.58
CA THR A 131 8.60 6.72 6.64
C THR A 131 9.78 7.11 7.53
N ASN A 132 9.76 6.61 8.77
CA ASN A 132 10.89 6.61 9.69
C ASN A 132 11.61 5.24 9.75
N ASP A 133 11.19 4.25 8.97
CA ASP A 133 11.80 2.92 8.96
C ASP A 133 13.16 2.91 8.26
N GLN A 134 14.22 2.70 9.04
CA GLN A 134 15.61 2.75 8.55
C GLN A 134 15.92 1.72 7.47
N GLU A 135 15.27 0.55 7.47
CA GLU A 135 15.50 -0.44 6.42
C GLU A 135 14.94 0.04 5.08
N ILE A 136 13.77 0.69 5.08
CA ILE A 136 13.19 1.31 3.88
C ILE A 136 14.06 2.47 3.42
N VAL A 137 14.51 3.34 4.34
CA VAL A 137 15.43 4.44 4.03
C VAL A 137 16.70 3.90 3.37
N ASN A 138 17.33 2.87 3.94
CA ASN A 138 18.58 2.31 3.43
C ASN A 138 18.45 1.62 2.06
N MET A 139 17.25 1.18 1.69
CA MET A 139 17.01 0.55 0.38
C MET A 139 16.55 1.53 -0.71
N SER A 140 16.26 2.77 -0.36
CA SER A 140 15.81 3.79 -1.32
C SER A 140 16.93 4.22 -2.28
N ASP A 141 16.56 4.70 -3.46
CA ASP A 141 17.52 5.28 -4.41
C ASP A 141 17.76 6.76 -4.12
N ILE A 142 16.73 7.45 -3.64
CA ILE A 142 16.74 8.88 -3.30
C ILE A 142 16.11 9.07 -1.93
N LEU A 143 16.80 9.79 -1.06
CA LEU A 143 16.31 10.22 0.24
C LEU A 143 16.01 11.73 0.22
N ILE A 144 14.81 12.09 0.69
CA ILE A 144 14.41 13.47 0.94
C ILE A 144 14.24 13.64 2.45
N ASP A 145 15.21 14.26 3.09
CA ASP A 145 15.17 14.57 4.52
C ASP A 145 14.35 15.82 4.78
N MET A 146 13.14 15.63 5.29
CA MET A 146 12.19 16.69 5.62
C MET A 146 12.50 17.41 6.94
N THR A 147 13.44 16.90 7.74
CA THR A 147 13.83 17.52 9.04
C THR A 147 14.81 18.66 8.85
N SER A 148 15.52 18.69 7.73
CA SER A 148 16.49 19.73 7.39
C SER A 148 15.81 21.08 7.16
N LYS A 149 16.38 22.16 7.73
CA LYS A 149 15.88 23.53 7.58
C LYS A 149 16.95 24.40 6.95
N PRO A 150 16.59 25.43 6.16
CA PRO A 150 15.25 25.91 5.82
C PRO A 150 14.56 25.15 4.69
N ARG A 151 15.22 24.21 4.05
CA ARG A 151 14.68 23.41 2.93
C ARG A 151 15.02 21.93 3.15
N PRO A 152 14.18 21.01 2.65
CA PRO A 152 14.49 19.59 2.62
C PRO A 152 15.83 19.33 1.95
N ASN A 153 16.60 18.39 2.49
CA ASN A 153 17.85 17.92 1.88
C ASN A 153 17.57 16.70 1.01
N ILE A 154 18.12 16.70 -0.20
CA ILE A 154 17.97 15.60 -1.15
C ILE A 154 19.32 14.91 -1.30
N ALA A 155 19.37 13.63 -0.99
CA ALA A 155 20.55 12.79 -1.14
C ALA A 155 20.25 11.59 -2.05
N VAL A 156 21.17 11.31 -2.99
CA VAL A 156 21.15 10.05 -3.74
C VAL A 156 21.84 8.99 -2.89
N VAL A 157 21.14 7.95 -2.53
CA VAL A 157 21.69 6.81 -1.79
C VAL A 157 22.45 5.95 -2.80
N LYS A 158 23.78 6.01 -2.78
CA LYS A 158 24.60 5.14 -3.63
C LYS A 158 24.45 3.69 -3.13
N LYS A 159 23.97 2.83 -3.98
CA LYS A 159 24.03 1.36 -3.81
C LYS A 159 25.39 0.84 -4.20
#